data_448747415c507a866ccf257215ff95bc
#
_entry.id   448747415c507a866ccf257215ff95bc
#
_cell.length_a   1.000
_cell.length_b   1.000
_cell.length_c   1.000
_cell.angle_alpha   90.00
_cell.angle_beta   90.00
_cell.angle_gamma   90.00
#
_symmetry.space_group_name_H-M   'P 1'
#
loop_
_entity.id
_entity.type
_entity.pdbx_description
1 polymer ?
#
loop_
_entity_poly.entity_id
_entity_poly.type
_entity_poly.pdbx_seq_one_letter_code
_entity_poly.pdbx_strand_id
1 'polypeptide(L)'
;MCKVLQLPRSTYYYEAKERKNEDDITSDIIEIFHQSRQNYGARKIKHELKKRGKLVSRRRIGRIMNEQGLVSAYTVAQFKPHKDKPNESDQANELNREFTQEEELTVVVSDLTYVRVNRKWYYICVFVDLFNREIVGFSTGENKDALLVYRALSSIKGNLHTVQMFHTDRGREYKNQVIDEALETFNIKRSLSLKGCPYDNAVAEATFKIIKTEFVKKRHFDSLEELQREFTDYVHWFNHLRIHGTLDYLSPVAYKFTHLKKTV
;
A
#
# COMPACT_ATOMS: atom_id res chain seq x y z
N MET A 1 -53.97 -22.20 -9.56
CA MET A 1 -52.66 -22.85 -9.43
C MET A 1 -51.71 -22.04 -8.52
N CYS A 2 -51.28 -20.80 -8.83
CA CYS A 2 -50.35 -20.03 -7.99
C CYS A 2 -50.79 -19.83 -6.52
N LYS A 3 -52.08 -19.63 -6.25
CA LYS A 3 -52.62 -19.53 -4.87
C LYS A 3 -52.52 -20.87 -4.09
N VAL A 4 -52.70 -21.99 -4.76
CA VAL A 4 -52.62 -23.34 -4.15
C VAL A 4 -51.17 -23.70 -3.82
N LEU A 5 -50.22 -23.27 -4.70
CA LEU A 5 -48.79 -23.51 -4.52
C LEU A 5 -48.10 -22.44 -3.69
N GLN A 6 -48.83 -21.44 -3.20
CA GLN A 6 -48.30 -20.28 -2.47
C GLN A 6 -47.11 -19.57 -3.19
N LEU A 7 -47.11 -19.59 -4.54
CA LEU A 7 -46.11 -18.94 -5.36
C LEU A 7 -46.63 -17.60 -5.89
N PRO A 8 -45.83 -16.49 -5.85
CA PRO A 8 -46.17 -15.25 -6.53
C PRO A 8 -46.38 -15.50 -8.02
N ARG A 9 -47.41 -14.86 -8.65
CA ARG A 9 -47.61 -14.93 -10.10
C ARG A 9 -46.35 -14.51 -10.89
N SER A 10 -45.64 -13.51 -10.43
CA SER A 10 -44.37 -13.05 -11.02
C SER A 10 -43.29 -14.14 -11.09
N THR A 11 -43.25 -15.02 -10.09
CA THR A 11 -42.31 -16.16 -10.07
C THR A 11 -42.71 -17.23 -11.07
N TYR A 12 -44.02 -17.49 -11.22
CA TYR A 12 -44.51 -18.47 -12.18
C TYR A 12 -44.31 -18.08 -13.65
N TYR A 13 -44.51 -16.80 -13.97
CA TYR A 13 -44.32 -16.27 -15.31
C TYR A 13 -42.91 -15.72 -15.57
N TYR A 14 -41.96 -15.90 -14.61
CA TYR A 14 -40.60 -15.46 -14.79
C TYR A 14 -39.86 -16.38 -15.76
N GLU A 15 -39.65 -15.89 -16.97
CA GLU A 15 -38.73 -16.50 -17.93
C GLU A 15 -37.33 -16.01 -17.65
N ALA A 16 -36.41 -16.94 -17.29
CA ALA A 16 -35.01 -16.62 -17.11
C ALA A 16 -34.45 -16.13 -18.46
N LYS A 17 -34.13 -14.84 -18.54
CA LYS A 17 -33.43 -14.32 -19.72
C LYS A 17 -32.08 -15.01 -19.84
N GLU A 18 -31.80 -15.57 -21.02
CA GLU A 18 -30.47 -16.07 -21.33
C GLU A 18 -29.41 -15.01 -21.00
N ARG A 19 -28.40 -15.40 -20.25
CA ARG A 19 -27.31 -14.51 -19.95
C ARG A 19 -26.55 -14.23 -21.24
N LYS A 20 -26.45 -12.95 -21.64
CA LYS A 20 -25.58 -12.56 -22.74
C LYS A 20 -24.17 -13.10 -22.48
N ASN A 21 -23.52 -13.56 -23.54
CA ASN A 21 -22.15 -14.06 -23.50
C ASN A 21 -21.26 -13.04 -22.77
N GLU A 22 -20.63 -13.48 -21.67
CA GLU A 22 -19.83 -12.62 -20.78
C GLU A 22 -18.33 -12.73 -21.08
N ASP A 23 -17.96 -13.42 -22.15
CA ASP A 23 -16.57 -13.82 -22.44
C ASP A 23 -15.61 -12.63 -22.47
N ASP A 24 -15.97 -11.52 -23.14
CA ASP A 24 -15.12 -10.32 -23.21
C ASP A 24 -14.92 -9.64 -21.86
N ILE A 25 -15.94 -9.61 -21.01
CA ILE A 25 -15.86 -9.00 -19.69
C ILE A 25 -15.10 -9.91 -18.74
N THR A 26 -15.31 -11.21 -18.85
CA THR A 26 -14.61 -12.22 -18.05
C THR A 26 -13.11 -12.20 -18.33
N SER A 27 -12.72 -12.14 -19.61
CA SER A 27 -11.31 -12.04 -20.01
C SER A 27 -10.65 -10.78 -19.46
N ASP A 28 -11.31 -9.62 -19.56
CA ASP A 28 -10.77 -8.38 -18.97
C ASP A 28 -10.62 -8.47 -17.45
N ILE A 29 -11.59 -9.05 -16.74
CA ILE A 29 -11.52 -9.19 -15.30
C ILE A 29 -10.32 -10.07 -14.90
N ILE A 30 -10.12 -11.18 -15.60
CA ILE A 30 -9.00 -12.09 -15.38
C ILE A 30 -7.68 -11.36 -15.63
N GLU A 31 -7.57 -10.65 -16.75
CA GLU A 31 -6.37 -9.88 -17.10
C GLU A 31 -6.04 -8.82 -16.04
N ILE A 32 -7.01 -7.97 -15.68
CA ILE A 32 -6.84 -6.92 -14.66
C ILE A 32 -6.43 -7.53 -13.31
N PHE A 33 -7.04 -8.67 -12.94
CA PHE A 33 -6.72 -9.35 -11.70
C PHE A 33 -5.26 -9.84 -11.68
N HIS A 34 -4.77 -10.43 -12.77
CA HIS A 34 -3.38 -10.88 -12.87
C HIS A 34 -2.40 -9.70 -12.96
N GLN A 35 -2.69 -8.67 -13.74
CA GLN A 35 -1.87 -7.44 -13.79
C GLN A 35 -1.76 -6.77 -12.43
N SER A 36 -2.80 -6.86 -11.61
CA SER A 36 -2.78 -6.37 -10.21
C SER A 36 -2.02 -7.28 -9.24
N ARG A 37 -1.32 -8.29 -9.72
CA ARG A 37 -0.65 -9.31 -8.89
C ARG A 37 -1.61 -9.99 -7.93
N GLN A 38 -2.84 -10.23 -8.37
CA GLN A 38 -3.93 -10.85 -7.60
C GLN A 38 -4.34 -10.03 -6.35
N ASN A 39 -4.18 -8.72 -6.39
CA ASN A 39 -4.49 -7.85 -5.25
C ASN A 39 -5.83 -7.13 -5.37
N TYR A 40 -6.35 -6.92 -6.58
CA TYR A 40 -7.57 -6.16 -6.75
C TYR A 40 -8.81 -6.99 -6.48
N GLY A 41 -9.71 -6.43 -5.68
CA GLY A 41 -11.09 -6.91 -5.55
C GLY A 41 -12.03 -6.14 -6.49
N ALA A 42 -13.31 -6.53 -6.50
CA ALA A 42 -14.34 -6.02 -7.42
C ALA A 42 -14.43 -4.48 -7.50
N ARG A 43 -14.05 -3.73 -6.44
CA ARG A 43 -14.07 -2.26 -6.45
C ARG A 43 -13.00 -1.67 -7.35
N LYS A 44 -11.76 -2.14 -7.25
CA LYS A 44 -10.64 -1.68 -8.08
C LYS A 44 -10.78 -2.17 -9.52
N ILE A 45 -11.19 -3.43 -9.71
CA ILE A 45 -11.48 -4.00 -11.05
C ILE A 45 -12.56 -3.19 -11.77
N LYS A 46 -13.63 -2.77 -11.06
CA LYS A 46 -14.65 -1.89 -11.65
C LYS A 46 -14.04 -0.59 -12.17
N HIS A 47 -13.10 -0.01 -11.45
CA HIS A 47 -12.44 1.23 -11.87
C HIS A 47 -11.60 1.02 -13.12
N GLU A 48 -10.82 -0.06 -13.21
CA GLU A 48 -10.02 -0.40 -14.38
C GLU A 48 -10.89 -0.72 -15.61
N LEU A 49 -11.99 -1.44 -15.43
CA LEU A 49 -12.97 -1.67 -16.51
C LEU A 49 -13.58 -0.37 -17.02
N LYS A 50 -13.87 0.59 -16.11
CA LYS A 50 -14.36 1.92 -16.52
C LYS A 50 -13.34 2.66 -17.37
N LYS A 51 -12.05 2.58 -17.07
CA LYS A 51 -10.98 3.15 -17.93
C LYS A 51 -10.94 2.53 -19.32
N ARG A 52 -11.29 1.23 -19.42
CA ARG A 52 -11.44 0.51 -20.71
C ARG A 52 -12.80 0.78 -21.40
N GLY A 53 -13.61 1.73 -20.91
CA GLY A 53 -14.92 2.06 -21.44
C GLY A 53 -16.05 1.08 -21.10
N LYS A 54 -15.78 0.09 -20.21
CA LYS A 54 -16.75 -0.96 -19.82
C LYS A 54 -17.41 -0.62 -18.47
N LEU A 55 -18.73 -0.32 -18.50
CA LEU A 55 -19.51 -0.03 -17.29
C LEU A 55 -20.13 -1.33 -16.73
N VAL A 56 -19.53 -1.86 -15.68
CA VAL A 56 -19.94 -3.13 -15.05
C VAL A 56 -20.25 -2.91 -13.56
N SER A 57 -21.34 -3.52 -13.06
CA SER A 57 -21.68 -3.44 -11.64
C SER A 57 -20.72 -4.26 -10.79
N ARG A 58 -20.44 -3.82 -9.55
CA ARG A 58 -19.60 -4.58 -8.60
C ARG A 58 -20.14 -5.98 -8.31
N ARG A 59 -21.49 -6.14 -8.28
CA ARG A 59 -22.15 -7.45 -8.07
C ARG A 59 -21.82 -8.41 -9.21
N ARG A 60 -21.86 -7.94 -10.47
CA ARG A 60 -21.50 -8.75 -11.64
C ARG A 60 -20.03 -9.13 -11.63
N ILE A 61 -19.13 -8.17 -11.36
CA ILE A 61 -17.69 -8.44 -11.22
C ILE A 61 -17.43 -9.48 -10.13
N GLY A 62 -18.03 -9.30 -8.94
CA GLY A 62 -17.85 -10.23 -7.83
C GLY A 62 -18.35 -11.66 -8.14
N ARG A 63 -19.47 -11.79 -8.90
CA ARG A 63 -19.95 -13.09 -9.38
C ARG A 63 -18.94 -13.74 -10.31
N ILE A 64 -18.47 -13.02 -11.34
CA ILE A 64 -17.48 -13.52 -12.31
C ILE A 64 -16.18 -13.92 -11.58
N MET A 65 -15.69 -13.07 -10.66
CA MET A 65 -14.52 -13.42 -9.84
C MET A 65 -14.70 -14.73 -9.10
N ASN A 66 -15.88 -14.94 -8.49
CA ASN A 66 -16.20 -16.18 -7.76
C ASN A 66 -16.28 -17.39 -8.70
N GLU A 67 -16.95 -17.27 -9.83
CA GLU A 67 -17.07 -18.29 -10.87
C GLU A 67 -15.68 -18.70 -11.44
N GLN A 68 -14.76 -17.74 -11.55
CA GLN A 68 -13.40 -17.95 -12.04
C GLN A 68 -12.38 -18.25 -10.92
N GLY A 69 -12.82 -18.39 -9.67
CA GLY A 69 -11.93 -18.68 -8.53
C GLY A 69 -10.92 -17.54 -8.21
N LEU A 70 -11.22 -16.29 -8.60
CA LEU A 70 -10.33 -15.15 -8.40
C LEU A 70 -10.48 -14.57 -6.99
N VAL A 71 -9.56 -14.93 -6.10
CA VAL A 71 -9.58 -14.51 -4.69
C VAL A 71 -8.52 -13.46 -4.42
N SER A 72 -8.95 -12.23 -4.08
CA SER A 72 -8.02 -11.15 -3.73
C SER A 72 -7.25 -11.45 -2.45
N ALA A 73 -5.97 -11.07 -2.40
CA ALA A 73 -5.10 -11.16 -1.22
C ALA A 73 -5.72 -10.58 0.06
N TYR A 74 -6.63 -9.62 -0.08
CA TYR A 74 -7.32 -8.97 1.05
C TYR A 74 -8.51 -9.77 1.60
N THR A 75 -8.93 -10.82 0.93
CA THR A 75 -10.03 -11.68 1.37
C THR A 75 -9.57 -12.68 2.45
N VAL A 76 -8.26 -12.95 2.53
CA VAL A 76 -7.67 -13.86 3.53
C VAL A 76 -7.52 -13.14 4.87
N ALA A 77 -7.87 -13.83 5.97
CA ALA A 77 -7.74 -13.31 7.33
C ALA A 77 -6.30 -12.85 7.64
N GLN A 78 -6.15 -11.67 8.23
CA GLN A 78 -4.85 -11.09 8.51
C GLN A 78 -4.39 -11.41 9.94
N PHE A 79 -3.08 -11.69 10.07
CA PHE A 79 -2.41 -11.88 11.37
C PHE A 79 -2.38 -10.55 12.15
N LYS A 80 -2.63 -10.59 13.48
CA LYS A 80 -2.48 -9.43 14.37
C LYS A 80 -1.06 -9.41 14.92
N PRO A 81 -0.29 -8.32 14.76
CA PRO A 81 1.08 -8.23 15.25
C PRO A 81 1.14 -8.11 16.78
N HIS A 82 2.24 -8.60 17.38
CA HIS A 82 2.61 -8.34 18.77
C HIS A 82 3.07 -6.89 18.95
N LYS A 83 2.76 -6.32 20.13
CA LYS A 83 3.20 -4.96 20.50
C LYS A 83 4.57 -5.00 21.14
N ASP A 84 5.55 -4.29 20.57
CA ASP A 84 6.86 -4.05 21.18
C ASP A 84 6.80 -2.91 22.19
N LYS A 85 7.77 -2.86 23.13
CA LYS A 85 7.87 -1.81 24.16
C LYS A 85 8.35 -0.49 23.51
N PRO A 86 7.66 0.64 23.74
CA PRO A 86 8.02 1.91 23.12
C PRO A 86 9.28 2.55 23.73
N ASN A 87 9.95 3.39 22.93
CA ASN A 87 11.10 4.21 23.36
C ASN A 87 10.61 5.47 24.13
N GLU A 88 11.35 5.88 25.17
CA GLU A 88 11.03 7.01 26.07
C GLU A 88 11.69 8.34 25.66
N SER A 89 11.69 8.68 24.38
CA SER A 89 12.20 9.96 23.89
C SER A 89 11.20 11.11 24.15
N ASP A 90 11.70 12.30 24.56
CA ASP A 90 10.87 13.50 24.84
C ASP A 90 10.50 14.30 23.58
N GLN A 91 10.84 13.82 22.40
CA GLN A 91 10.58 14.52 21.13
C GLN A 91 9.09 14.60 20.82
N ALA A 92 8.63 15.80 20.39
CA ALA A 92 7.23 16.10 20.16
C ALA A 92 6.70 15.46 18.85
N ASN A 93 5.37 15.29 18.79
CA ASN A 93 4.67 14.98 17.55
C ASN A 93 4.34 16.26 16.79
N GLU A 94 5.26 16.70 15.95
CA GLU A 94 5.10 17.90 15.13
C GLU A 94 4.12 17.70 13.96
N LEU A 95 3.96 16.46 13.48
CA LEU A 95 3.06 16.13 12.37
C LEU A 95 1.58 16.30 12.75
N ASN A 96 1.23 16.09 14.04
CA ASN A 96 -0.13 16.26 14.59
C ASN A 96 -1.25 15.64 13.72
N ARG A 97 -0.97 14.50 13.06
CA ARG A 97 -1.90 13.78 12.15
C ARG A 97 -2.29 14.54 10.88
N GLU A 98 -1.56 15.56 10.50
CA GLU A 98 -1.75 16.26 9.22
C GLU A 98 -1.18 15.45 8.06
N PHE A 99 -1.87 14.35 7.71
CA PHE A 99 -1.40 13.42 6.68
C PHE A 99 -1.67 13.88 5.24
N THR A 100 -2.38 14.97 5.05
CA THR A 100 -2.60 15.56 3.71
C THR A 100 -1.60 16.67 3.49
N GLN A 101 -0.74 16.49 2.50
CA GLN A 101 0.28 17.47 2.11
C GLN A 101 -0.03 17.99 0.71
N GLU A 102 0.36 19.23 0.43
CA GLU A 102 0.09 19.88 -0.86
C GLU A 102 1.26 19.74 -1.84
N GLU A 103 2.48 19.55 -1.32
CA GLU A 103 3.70 19.45 -2.11
C GLU A 103 4.44 18.14 -1.87
N GLU A 104 5.09 17.64 -2.93
CA GLU A 104 5.89 16.43 -2.86
C GLU A 104 7.12 16.58 -1.95
N LEU A 105 7.49 15.50 -1.29
CA LEU A 105 8.66 15.37 -0.42
C LEU A 105 8.67 16.33 0.78
N THR A 106 7.63 17.12 1.03
CA THR A 106 7.58 18.02 2.19
C THR A 106 7.61 17.24 3.50
N VAL A 107 6.81 16.19 3.61
CA VAL A 107 6.78 15.32 4.79
C VAL A 107 6.92 13.88 4.38
N VAL A 108 7.94 13.22 4.90
CA VAL A 108 8.15 11.77 4.71
C VAL A 108 7.95 11.03 6.02
N VAL A 109 7.25 9.90 5.94
CA VAL A 109 7.04 9.00 7.07
C VAL A 109 7.80 7.71 6.84
N SER A 110 8.29 7.10 7.90
CA SER A 110 9.01 5.83 7.82
C SER A 110 8.57 4.86 8.91
N ASP A 111 8.74 3.61 8.62
CA ASP A 111 8.55 2.49 9.53
C ASP A 111 9.36 1.30 9.02
N LEU A 112 9.46 0.24 9.82
CA LEU A 112 10.14 -1.00 9.48
C LEU A 112 9.22 -2.22 9.60
N THR A 113 9.52 -3.22 8.79
CA THR A 113 8.89 -4.54 8.95
C THR A 113 9.93 -5.64 8.85
N TYR A 114 9.58 -6.79 9.41
CA TYR A 114 10.40 -8.00 9.31
C TYR A 114 9.83 -8.96 8.26
N VAL A 115 10.74 -9.67 7.59
CA VAL A 115 10.44 -10.66 6.55
C VAL A 115 11.26 -11.91 6.85
N ARG A 116 10.66 -13.07 6.65
CA ARG A 116 11.37 -14.33 6.79
C ARG A 116 12.03 -14.71 5.46
N VAL A 117 13.36 -14.85 5.48
CA VAL A 117 14.16 -15.35 4.36
C VAL A 117 14.76 -16.68 4.82
N ASN A 118 14.37 -17.78 4.19
CA ASN A 118 14.65 -19.11 4.70
C ASN A 118 14.21 -19.26 6.18
N ARG A 119 15.17 -19.46 7.09
CA ARG A 119 14.94 -19.62 8.53
C ARG A 119 15.33 -18.40 9.36
N LYS A 120 15.84 -17.31 8.74
CA LYS A 120 16.29 -16.08 9.42
C LYS A 120 15.31 -14.94 9.20
N TRP A 121 15.29 -13.98 10.13
CA TRP A 121 14.54 -12.75 10.01
C TRP A 121 15.41 -11.67 9.38
N TYR A 122 14.84 -10.96 8.42
CA TYR A 122 15.39 -9.80 7.75
C TYR A 122 14.41 -8.64 7.86
N TYR A 123 14.88 -7.45 7.56
CA TYR A 123 14.12 -6.23 7.76
C TYR A 123 14.00 -5.45 6.46
N ILE A 124 12.88 -4.76 6.31
CA ILE A 124 12.62 -3.78 5.26
C ILE A 124 12.30 -2.46 5.93
N CYS A 125 13.04 -1.41 5.59
CA CYS A 125 12.75 -0.03 5.94
C CYS A 125 12.20 0.68 4.70
N VAL A 126 11.15 1.49 4.88
CA VAL A 126 10.49 2.21 3.79
C VAL A 126 10.25 3.66 4.20
N PHE A 127 10.51 4.58 3.28
CA PHE A 127 10.14 5.99 3.36
C PHE A 127 9.00 6.27 2.40
N VAL A 128 7.92 6.88 2.88
CA VAL A 128 6.72 7.18 2.12
C VAL A 128 6.47 8.67 2.14
N ASP A 129 6.31 9.27 0.98
CA ASP A 129 5.88 10.66 0.83
C ASP A 129 4.40 10.80 1.19
N LEU A 130 4.08 11.72 2.07
CA LEU A 130 2.69 11.97 2.47
C LEU A 130 1.86 12.64 1.39
N PHE A 131 2.44 13.34 0.44
CA PHE A 131 1.71 13.98 -0.65
C PHE A 131 1.00 12.95 -1.55
N ASN A 132 1.75 12.04 -2.12
CA ASN A 132 1.26 11.10 -3.13
C ASN A 132 1.31 9.62 -2.72
N ARG A 133 1.74 9.32 -1.48
CA ARG A 133 1.90 7.94 -0.97
C ARG A 133 2.96 7.12 -1.71
N GLU A 134 3.86 7.77 -2.42
CA GLU A 134 4.97 7.13 -3.12
C GLU A 134 5.98 6.56 -2.11
N ILE A 135 6.48 5.36 -2.37
CA ILE A 135 7.65 4.82 -1.68
C ILE A 135 8.87 5.47 -2.31
N VAL A 136 9.39 6.53 -1.66
CA VAL A 136 10.49 7.34 -2.18
C VAL A 136 11.86 6.80 -1.83
N GLY A 137 11.97 6.01 -0.77
CA GLY A 137 13.21 5.36 -0.36
C GLY A 137 12.95 4.04 0.35
N PHE A 138 13.85 3.09 0.23
CA PHE A 138 13.78 1.82 0.94
C PHE A 138 15.15 1.15 1.06
N SER A 139 15.25 0.24 2.01
CA SER A 139 16.39 -0.67 2.15
C SER A 139 15.94 -2.03 2.70
N THR A 140 16.74 -3.05 2.46
CA THR A 140 16.60 -4.38 3.05
C THR A 140 17.90 -4.75 3.76
N GLY A 141 17.82 -5.51 4.87
CA GLY A 141 19.01 -5.88 5.62
C GLY A 141 18.76 -6.95 6.70
N GLU A 142 19.85 -7.48 7.22
CA GLU A 142 19.81 -8.52 8.25
C GLU A 142 19.48 -7.98 9.65
N ASN A 143 19.81 -6.72 9.90
CA ASN A 143 19.69 -6.10 11.21
C ASN A 143 18.66 -4.97 11.19
N LYS A 144 17.94 -4.82 12.32
CA LYS A 144 17.08 -3.68 12.61
C LYS A 144 17.93 -2.62 13.30
N ASP A 145 18.68 -1.84 12.50
CA ASP A 145 19.64 -0.87 13.01
C ASP A 145 19.57 0.47 12.27
N ALA A 146 20.32 1.45 12.76
CA ALA A 146 20.39 2.77 12.15
C ALA A 146 20.98 2.75 10.73
N LEU A 147 21.86 1.80 10.42
CA LEU A 147 22.44 1.68 9.09
C LEU A 147 21.39 1.28 8.06
N LEU A 148 20.43 0.43 8.42
CA LEU A 148 19.29 0.10 7.59
C LEU A 148 18.45 1.35 7.28
N VAL A 149 18.14 2.15 8.30
CA VAL A 149 17.41 3.42 8.13
C VAL A 149 18.18 4.40 7.27
N TYR A 150 19.48 4.56 7.53
CA TYR A 150 20.36 5.46 6.75
C TYR A 150 20.44 5.07 5.27
N ARG A 151 20.56 3.77 4.97
CA ARG A 151 20.53 3.27 3.58
C ARG A 151 19.20 3.57 2.88
N ALA A 152 18.08 3.41 3.59
CA ALA A 152 16.77 3.75 3.07
C ALA A 152 16.63 5.26 2.81
N LEU A 153 17.09 6.11 3.74
CA LEU A 153 17.12 7.56 3.58
C LEU A 153 17.99 7.98 2.38
N SER A 154 19.19 7.40 2.27
CA SER A 154 20.12 7.67 1.16
C SER A 154 19.62 7.17 -0.20
N SER A 155 18.64 6.27 -0.23
CA SER A 155 18.03 5.77 -1.46
C SER A 155 16.93 6.67 -2.01
N ILE A 156 16.53 7.72 -1.28
CA ILE A 156 15.50 8.67 -1.73
C ILE A 156 15.99 9.38 -3.00
N LYS A 157 15.22 9.19 -4.08
CA LYS A 157 15.47 9.84 -5.36
C LYS A 157 14.81 11.21 -5.34
N GLY A 158 15.60 12.25 -5.18
CA GLY A 158 15.10 13.62 -5.14
C GLY A 158 16.03 14.55 -4.34
N ASN A 159 15.63 15.80 -4.22
CA ASN A 159 16.38 16.77 -3.42
C ASN A 159 15.96 16.64 -1.94
N LEU A 160 16.80 16.07 -1.10
CA LEU A 160 16.52 15.95 0.34
C LEU A 160 16.36 17.32 1.04
N HIS A 161 16.85 18.40 0.47
CA HIS A 161 16.61 19.75 1.01
C HIS A 161 15.15 20.22 0.89
N THR A 162 14.32 19.56 0.08
CA THR A 162 12.87 19.84 0.02
C THR A 162 12.11 19.18 1.15
N VAL A 163 12.69 18.15 1.80
CA VAL A 163 12.07 17.46 2.94
C VAL A 163 12.14 18.36 4.16
N GLN A 164 10.99 18.80 4.64
CA GLN A 164 10.89 19.64 5.84
C GLN A 164 10.76 18.82 7.11
N MET A 165 10.09 17.66 7.02
CA MET A 165 9.80 16.83 8.19
C MET A 165 9.99 15.34 7.91
N PHE A 166 10.63 14.68 8.86
CA PHE A 166 10.76 13.23 8.94
C PHE A 166 9.99 12.71 10.16
N HIS A 167 8.90 11.98 9.92
CA HIS A 167 8.06 11.44 10.99
C HIS A 167 8.20 9.92 11.08
N THR A 168 8.40 9.41 12.30
CA THR A 168 8.54 7.98 12.57
C THR A 168 7.82 7.58 13.86
N ASP A 169 7.76 6.29 14.10
CA ASP A 169 7.52 5.77 15.44
C ASP A 169 8.74 6.01 16.34
N ARG A 170 8.65 5.54 17.61
CA ARG A 170 9.73 5.66 18.60
C ARG A 170 10.70 4.47 18.57
N GLY A 171 10.95 3.91 17.38
CA GLY A 171 11.92 2.83 17.20
C GLY A 171 13.35 3.29 17.57
N ARG A 172 14.12 2.40 18.23
CA ARG A 172 15.52 2.72 18.62
C ARG A 172 16.42 2.90 17.41
N GLU A 173 16.12 2.26 16.31
CA GLU A 173 16.81 2.36 15.02
C GLU A 173 16.78 3.77 14.43
N TYR A 174 15.78 4.58 14.79
CA TYR A 174 15.67 5.98 14.36
C TYR A 174 16.42 6.95 15.29
N LYS A 175 16.76 6.55 16.52
CA LYS A 175 17.51 7.35 17.48
C LYS A 175 19.00 7.00 17.42
N ASN A 176 19.72 7.61 16.50
CA ASN A 176 21.14 7.35 16.30
C ASN A 176 21.83 8.59 15.74
N GLN A 177 23.08 8.82 16.18
CA GLN A 177 23.89 9.98 15.77
C GLN A 177 23.99 10.11 14.24
N VAL A 178 24.15 9.02 13.48
CA VAL A 178 24.22 9.05 12.01
C VAL A 178 22.94 9.59 11.39
N ILE A 179 21.79 9.23 11.94
CA ILE A 179 20.49 9.75 11.48
C ILE A 179 20.33 11.22 11.89
N ASP A 180 20.73 11.57 13.11
CA ASP A 180 20.66 12.94 13.62
C ASP A 180 21.52 13.87 12.75
N GLU A 181 22.78 13.51 12.47
CA GLU A 181 23.68 14.25 11.58
C GLU A 181 23.12 14.38 10.15
N ALA A 182 22.50 13.33 9.61
CA ALA A 182 21.88 13.40 8.29
C ALA A 182 20.70 14.38 8.28
N LEU A 183 19.82 14.33 9.29
CA LEU A 183 18.69 15.25 9.38
C LEU A 183 19.14 16.71 9.56
N GLU A 184 20.16 16.95 10.37
CA GLU A 184 20.77 18.28 10.56
C GLU A 184 21.38 18.81 9.25
N THR A 185 22.14 17.96 8.53
CA THR A 185 22.77 18.33 7.26
C THR A 185 21.76 18.83 6.22
N PHE A 186 20.59 18.22 6.17
CA PHE A 186 19.53 18.60 5.23
C PHE A 186 18.49 19.54 5.84
N ASN A 187 18.66 19.98 7.10
CA ASN A 187 17.72 20.82 7.85
C ASN A 187 16.30 20.19 7.95
N ILE A 188 16.24 18.89 8.16
CA ILE A 188 14.99 18.16 8.25
C ILE A 188 14.52 18.06 9.71
N LYS A 189 13.34 18.55 10.02
CA LYS A 189 12.71 18.41 11.34
C LYS A 189 12.39 16.97 11.64
N ARG A 190 12.75 16.48 12.82
CA ARG A 190 12.28 15.19 13.32
C ARG A 190 10.95 15.34 14.04
N SER A 191 10.02 14.46 13.74
CA SER A 191 8.75 14.31 14.45
C SER A 191 8.56 12.86 14.88
N LEU A 192 8.08 12.63 16.09
CA LEU A 192 7.84 11.28 16.64
C LEU A 192 6.37 11.11 17.04
N SER A 193 5.80 9.96 16.73
CA SER A 193 4.48 9.57 17.24
C SER A 193 4.43 9.64 18.77
N LEU A 194 3.30 10.02 19.33
CA LEU A 194 3.09 10.00 20.79
C LEU A 194 3.11 8.56 21.31
N LYS A 195 3.60 8.38 22.54
CA LYS A 195 3.66 7.06 23.18
C LYS A 195 2.26 6.46 23.30
N GLY A 196 2.07 5.28 22.73
CA GLY A 196 0.79 4.58 22.74
C GLY A 196 -0.27 5.10 21.76
N CYS A 197 0.08 6.04 20.87
CA CYS A 197 -0.80 6.59 19.85
C CYS A 197 -0.46 6.05 18.44
N PRO A 198 -0.91 4.83 18.06
CA PRO A 198 -0.61 4.25 16.76
C PRO A 198 -1.17 5.09 15.59
N TYR A 199 -2.23 5.84 15.84
CA TYR A 199 -2.84 6.71 14.81
C TYR A 199 -1.93 7.86 14.34
N ASP A 200 -0.88 8.18 15.09
CA ASP A 200 0.05 9.25 14.73
C ASP A 200 0.96 8.87 13.56
N ASN A 201 1.18 7.56 13.31
CA ASN A 201 1.91 7.04 12.15
C ASN A 201 1.00 6.20 11.21
N ALA A 202 -0.28 6.55 11.14
CA ALA A 202 -1.30 5.74 10.46
C ALA A 202 -1.00 5.48 8.98
N VAL A 203 -0.36 6.42 8.27
CA VAL A 203 -0.02 6.26 6.84
C VAL A 203 1.10 5.24 6.66
N ALA A 204 2.16 5.31 7.47
CA ALA A 204 3.22 4.31 7.43
C ALA A 204 2.68 2.93 7.80
N GLU A 205 1.91 2.82 8.88
CA GLU A 205 1.29 1.56 9.30
C GLU A 205 0.37 0.97 8.22
N ALA A 206 -0.46 1.81 7.57
CA ALA A 206 -1.32 1.38 6.46
C ALA A 206 -0.50 0.88 5.27
N THR A 207 0.59 1.58 4.92
CA THR A 207 1.50 1.17 3.84
C THR A 207 2.16 -0.17 4.16
N PHE A 208 2.65 -0.35 5.39
CA PHE A 208 3.22 -1.64 5.79
C PHE A 208 2.20 -2.77 5.84
N LYS A 209 0.96 -2.50 6.22
CA LYS A 209 -0.12 -3.48 6.11
C LYS A 209 -0.34 -3.92 4.66
N ILE A 210 -0.26 -2.99 3.71
CA ILE A 210 -0.33 -3.27 2.28
C ILE A 210 0.87 -4.12 1.85
N ILE A 211 2.11 -3.70 2.15
CA ILE A 211 3.34 -4.43 1.82
C ILE A 211 3.29 -5.86 2.37
N LYS A 212 2.92 -6.02 3.64
CA LYS A 212 2.78 -7.34 4.27
C LYS A 212 1.76 -8.23 3.55
N THR A 213 0.62 -7.67 3.13
CA THR A 213 -0.46 -8.42 2.50
C THR A 213 -0.15 -8.75 1.04
N GLU A 214 0.38 -7.80 0.29
CA GLU A 214 0.54 -7.91 -1.16
C GLU A 214 1.88 -8.53 -1.56
N PHE A 215 2.91 -8.37 -0.73
CA PHE A 215 4.27 -8.81 -1.03
C PHE A 215 4.75 -9.92 -0.08
N VAL A 216 4.87 -9.63 1.23
CA VAL A 216 5.54 -10.53 2.17
C VAL A 216 4.82 -11.87 2.33
N LYS A 217 3.48 -11.87 2.51
CA LYS A 217 2.71 -13.08 2.80
C LYS A 217 2.58 -14.05 1.63
N LYS A 218 2.84 -13.58 0.42
CA LYS A 218 2.65 -14.36 -0.80
C LYS A 218 3.92 -15.04 -1.31
N ARG A 219 5.06 -14.78 -0.68
CA ARG A 219 6.36 -15.16 -1.20
C ARG A 219 7.23 -15.84 -0.16
N HIS A 220 8.07 -16.72 -0.65
CA HIS A 220 9.22 -17.25 0.07
C HIS A 220 10.46 -16.66 -0.58
N PHE A 221 11.46 -16.36 0.23
CA PHE A 221 12.73 -15.81 -0.24
C PHE A 221 13.86 -16.72 0.23
N ASP A 222 14.78 -17.04 -0.67
CA ASP A 222 15.92 -17.90 -0.39
C ASP A 222 17.16 -17.11 0.04
N SER A 223 17.28 -15.85 -0.38
CA SER A 223 18.40 -14.99 -0.01
C SER A 223 17.97 -13.52 0.20
N LEU A 224 18.88 -12.71 0.79
CA LEU A 224 18.70 -11.27 0.93
C LEU A 224 18.69 -10.58 -0.46
N GLU A 225 19.53 -11.02 -1.37
CA GLU A 225 19.62 -10.48 -2.74
C GLU A 225 18.30 -10.71 -3.49
N GLU A 226 17.70 -11.88 -3.32
CA GLU A 226 16.38 -12.16 -3.88
C GLU A 226 15.33 -11.26 -3.28
N LEU A 227 15.27 -11.15 -1.95
CA LEU A 227 14.35 -10.22 -1.26
C LEU A 227 14.52 -8.79 -1.79
N GLN A 228 15.75 -8.31 -1.94
CA GLN A 228 16.04 -6.96 -2.42
C GLN A 228 15.56 -6.76 -3.85
N ARG A 229 15.86 -7.68 -4.76
CA ARG A 229 15.43 -7.64 -6.16
C ARG A 229 13.91 -7.63 -6.28
N GLU A 230 13.26 -8.57 -5.62
CA GLU A 230 11.80 -8.72 -5.64
C GLU A 230 11.08 -7.53 -4.99
N PHE A 231 11.66 -6.95 -3.93
CA PHE A 231 11.10 -5.77 -3.29
C PHE A 231 11.28 -4.52 -4.16
N THR A 232 12.39 -4.39 -4.86
CA THR A 232 12.61 -3.32 -5.84
C THR A 232 11.57 -3.36 -6.96
N ASP A 233 11.29 -4.54 -7.51
CA ASP A 233 10.23 -4.74 -8.50
C ASP A 233 8.83 -4.45 -7.91
N TYR A 234 8.59 -4.83 -6.66
CA TYR A 234 7.34 -4.51 -5.99
C TYR A 234 7.17 -2.99 -5.78
N VAL A 235 8.20 -2.27 -5.35
CA VAL A 235 8.17 -0.80 -5.19
C VAL A 235 7.91 -0.11 -6.52
N HIS A 236 8.54 -0.56 -7.60
CA HIS A 236 8.25 -0.03 -8.94
C HIS A 236 6.78 -0.21 -9.31
N TRP A 237 6.24 -1.41 -9.14
CA TRP A 237 4.83 -1.69 -9.41
C TRP A 237 3.91 -0.88 -8.49
N PHE A 238 4.23 -0.74 -7.19
CA PHE A 238 3.48 0.02 -6.22
C PHE A 238 3.37 1.50 -6.61
N ASN A 239 4.48 2.11 -7.03
CA ASN A 239 4.55 3.52 -7.35
C ASN A 239 3.92 3.87 -8.72
N HIS A 240 4.11 3.01 -9.72
CA HIS A 240 3.74 3.33 -11.11
C HIS A 240 2.42 2.70 -11.56
N LEU A 241 2.06 1.53 -11.08
CA LEU A 241 0.94 0.74 -11.62
C LEU A 241 -0.19 0.52 -10.61
N ARG A 242 0.13 0.36 -9.33
CA ARG A 242 -0.85 0.08 -8.30
C ARG A 242 -1.75 1.29 -8.04
N ILE A 243 -3.08 1.12 -8.25
CA ILE A 243 -4.05 2.18 -7.95
C ILE A 243 -4.38 2.24 -6.46
N HIS A 244 -4.53 3.45 -5.94
CA HIS A 244 -4.87 3.75 -4.54
C HIS A 244 -6.23 4.40 -4.43
N GLY A 245 -7.08 3.91 -3.52
CA GLY A 245 -8.41 4.49 -3.31
C GLY A 245 -8.39 5.91 -2.76
N THR A 246 -7.35 6.27 -2.00
CA THR A 246 -7.15 7.61 -1.42
C THR A 246 -6.54 8.62 -2.41
N LEU A 247 -6.10 8.15 -3.57
CA LEU A 247 -5.53 8.95 -4.65
C LEU A 247 -6.44 8.91 -5.89
N ASP A 248 -7.75 8.92 -5.71
CA ASP A 248 -8.74 8.85 -6.78
C ASP A 248 -8.53 7.69 -7.76
N TYR A 249 -8.06 6.55 -7.26
CA TYR A 249 -7.69 5.38 -8.05
C TYR A 249 -6.58 5.65 -9.08
N LEU A 250 -5.69 6.58 -8.79
CA LEU A 250 -4.43 6.75 -9.50
C LEU A 250 -3.32 5.98 -8.79
N SER A 251 -2.23 5.72 -9.50
CA SER A 251 -0.98 5.30 -8.86
C SER A 251 -0.28 6.52 -8.22
N PRO A 252 0.63 6.35 -7.25
CA PRO A 252 1.38 7.44 -6.63
C PRO A 252 1.99 8.41 -7.65
N VAL A 253 2.71 7.89 -8.61
CA VAL A 253 3.36 8.69 -9.66
C VAL A 253 2.34 9.36 -10.58
N ALA A 254 1.25 8.67 -10.99
CA ALA A 254 0.22 9.28 -11.81
C ALA A 254 -0.52 10.41 -11.07
N TYR A 255 -0.76 10.25 -9.77
CA TYR A 255 -1.35 11.30 -8.92
C TYR A 255 -0.47 12.55 -8.90
N LYS A 256 0.83 12.40 -8.66
CA LYS A 256 1.81 13.47 -8.68
C LYS A 256 1.77 14.26 -9.99
N PHE A 257 1.87 13.59 -11.13
CA PHE A 257 1.81 14.26 -12.45
C PHE A 257 0.49 14.97 -12.71
N THR A 258 -0.62 14.47 -12.19
CA THR A 258 -1.93 15.12 -12.36
C THR A 258 -2.02 16.42 -11.57
N HIS A 259 -1.36 16.49 -10.41
CA HIS A 259 -1.36 17.68 -9.55
C HIS A 259 -0.33 18.73 -10.03
N LEU A 260 0.85 18.31 -10.48
CA LEU A 260 1.83 19.23 -11.06
C LEU A 260 1.30 19.96 -12.30
N LYS A 261 0.47 19.31 -13.14
CA LYS A 261 -0.17 19.96 -14.30
C LYS A 261 -1.26 20.98 -13.95
N LYS A 262 -1.78 20.94 -12.72
CA LYS A 262 -2.80 21.92 -12.28
C LYS A 262 -2.18 23.20 -11.71
N THR A 263 -0.89 23.18 -11.40
CA THR A 263 -0.18 24.30 -10.79
C THR A 263 0.55 25.18 -11.83
N VAL A 264 0.52 24.79 -13.10
CA VAL A 264 1.00 25.55 -14.28
C VAL A 264 -0.22 26.00 -15.09
#